data_25f68cdae75d7fcf59ca271ffb6e5833
#
_entry.id   25f68cdae75d7fcf59ca271ffb6e5833
#
_cell.length_a   1.000
_cell.length_b   1.000
_cell.length_c   1.000
_cell.angle_alpha   90.00
_cell.angle_beta   90.00
_cell.angle_gamma   90.00
#
_symmetry.space_group_name_H-M   'P 1'
#
loop_
_entity.id
_entity.type
_entity.pdbx_description
1 polymer ?
#
loop_
_entity_poly.entity_id
_entity_poly.type
_entity_poly.pdbx_seq_one_letter_code
_entity_poly.pdbx_strand_id
1 'polypeptide(L)'
;MKNSSCVLVSELLKESRLREDGVLRNFFLLTNSFEGVKRDIEAIEGNYDFVIMFGCDKSLKDCVRLECFAEKDGVKCETCLDVKMLTETLSRDGVENVISETPTQYLCNEAYWYALQKFDGKAVFIHIPTLKNIDENFISKMKEFKNYGILDGTFKSCR
;
A
#
# COMPACT_ATOMS: atom_id res chain seq x y z
N MET A 1 -19.94 8.64 -10.67
CA MET A 1 -18.55 8.70 -11.21
C MET A 1 -17.80 7.52 -10.63
N LYS A 2 -17.40 6.54 -11.45
CA LYS A 2 -16.58 5.42 -10.99
C LYS A 2 -15.21 5.98 -10.58
N ASN A 3 -14.83 5.81 -9.31
CA ASN A 3 -13.53 6.26 -8.81
C ASN A 3 -12.41 5.54 -9.56
N SER A 4 -11.61 6.29 -10.29
CA SER A 4 -10.48 5.79 -11.08
C SER A 4 -9.43 5.03 -10.24
N SER A 5 -9.42 5.24 -8.92
CA SER A 5 -8.54 4.57 -7.96
C SER A 5 -8.74 3.06 -7.87
N CYS A 6 -10.00 2.61 -7.94
CA CYS A 6 -10.33 1.19 -7.81
C CYS A 6 -9.89 0.34 -9.01
N VAL A 7 -9.80 0.94 -10.20
CA VAL A 7 -9.48 0.20 -11.43
C VAL A 7 -8.00 -0.20 -11.46
N LEU A 8 -7.10 0.68 -11.04
CA LEU A 8 -5.66 0.41 -11.07
C LEU A 8 -5.25 -0.68 -10.08
N VAL A 9 -5.80 -0.61 -8.88
CA VAL A 9 -5.59 -1.66 -7.88
C VAL A 9 -6.08 -3.00 -8.42
N SER A 10 -7.24 -3.05 -9.08
CA SER A 10 -7.78 -4.29 -9.65
C SER A 10 -6.94 -4.86 -10.81
N GLU A 11 -6.36 -4.04 -11.67
CA GLU A 11 -5.49 -4.50 -12.76
C GLU A 11 -4.15 -5.03 -12.26
N LEU A 12 -3.49 -4.31 -11.36
CA LEU A 12 -2.29 -4.78 -10.68
C LEU A 12 -2.56 -6.09 -9.90
N LEU A 13 -3.77 -6.26 -9.39
CA LEU A 13 -4.18 -7.42 -8.61
C LEU A 13 -4.53 -8.64 -9.46
N LYS A 14 -5.17 -8.48 -10.61
CA LYS A 14 -5.58 -9.59 -11.47
C LYS A 14 -4.41 -10.45 -11.94
N GLU A 15 -3.28 -9.84 -12.29
CA GLU A 15 -2.10 -10.57 -12.73
C GLU A 15 -1.36 -11.31 -11.62
N SER A 16 -1.56 -10.93 -10.35
CA SER A 16 -0.84 -11.54 -9.23
C SER A 16 -1.41 -12.86 -8.72
N ARG A 17 -2.58 -13.26 -9.21
CA ARG A 17 -3.20 -14.54 -8.85
C ARG A 17 -2.54 -15.78 -9.49
N LEU A 18 -1.57 -15.59 -10.38
CA LEU A 18 -1.07 -16.63 -11.29
C LEU A 18 0.42 -16.97 -11.10
N ARG A 19 1.00 -16.83 -9.88
CA ARG A 19 2.41 -17.19 -9.71
C ARG A 19 2.62 -18.47 -8.91
N GLU A 20 3.54 -19.29 -9.46
CA GLU A 20 3.98 -20.60 -8.95
C GLU A 20 4.95 -20.52 -7.74
N ASP A 21 5.14 -19.35 -7.14
CA ASP A 21 6.14 -19.11 -6.09
C ASP A 21 5.71 -19.54 -4.67
N GLY A 22 4.53 -20.11 -4.54
CA GLY A 22 4.02 -20.62 -3.26
C GLY A 22 3.63 -19.53 -2.24
N VAL A 23 3.74 -18.25 -2.59
CA VAL A 23 3.35 -17.13 -1.72
C VAL A 23 1.85 -16.87 -1.86
N LEU A 24 1.11 -17.09 -0.77
CA LEU A 24 -0.32 -16.80 -0.74
C LEU A 24 -0.55 -15.29 -0.63
N ARG A 25 -1.14 -14.70 -1.67
CA ARG A 25 -1.50 -13.28 -1.70
C ARG A 25 -3.00 -13.13 -1.75
N ASN A 26 -3.55 -12.43 -0.78
CA ASN A 26 -4.95 -12.06 -0.76
C ASN A 26 -5.11 -10.58 -1.09
N PHE A 27 -6.17 -10.25 -1.84
CA PHE A 27 -6.45 -8.91 -2.28
C PHE A 27 -7.81 -8.47 -1.78
N PHE A 28 -7.85 -7.29 -1.16
CA PHE A 28 -9.05 -6.72 -0.60
C PHE A 28 -9.30 -5.35 -1.21
N LEU A 29 -10.49 -5.15 -1.72
CA LEU A 29 -10.93 -3.84 -2.19
C LEU A 29 -11.74 -3.18 -1.09
N LEU A 30 -11.25 -2.05 -0.59
CA LEU A 30 -11.93 -1.33 0.47
C LEU A 30 -13.04 -0.43 -0.08
N THR A 31 -14.15 -0.37 0.64
CA THR A 31 -15.26 0.52 0.33
C THR A 31 -14.83 1.98 0.55
N ASN A 32 -15.08 2.84 -0.43
CA ASN A 32 -14.70 4.25 -0.40
C ASN A 32 -15.62 5.09 0.52
N SER A 33 -15.64 4.78 1.80
CA SER A 33 -16.31 5.53 2.85
C SER A 33 -15.68 5.24 4.21
N PHE A 34 -15.81 6.16 5.18
CA PHE A 34 -15.22 6.01 6.52
C PHE A 34 -15.72 4.74 7.24
N GLU A 35 -17.03 4.50 7.23
CA GLU A 35 -17.61 3.30 7.82
C GLU A 35 -17.22 2.04 7.03
N GLY A 36 -17.13 2.18 5.70
CA GLY A 36 -16.78 1.08 4.80
C GLY A 36 -15.35 0.60 5.01
N VAL A 37 -14.36 1.49 5.06
CA VAL A 37 -12.95 1.08 5.26
C VAL A 37 -12.76 0.41 6.61
N LYS A 38 -13.40 0.89 7.67
CA LYS A 38 -13.36 0.27 8.99
C LYS A 38 -13.90 -1.15 8.94
N ARG A 39 -15.13 -1.31 8.48
CA ARG A 39 -15.82 -2.60 8.37
C ARG A 39 -15.02 -3.58 7.51
N ASP A 40 -14.55 -3.13 6.35
CA ASP A 40 -13.86 -4.00 5.40
C ASP A 40 -12.50 -4.46 5.95
N ILE A 41 -11.74 -3.58 6.63
CA ILE A 41 -10.49 -3.96 7.28
C ILE A 41 -10.76 -4.91 8.45
N GLU A 42 -11.75 -4.64 9.29
CA GLU A 42 -12.13 -5.51 10.41
C GLU A 42 -12.56 -6.90 9.93
N ALA A 43 -13.17 -7.01 8.76
CA ALA A 43 -13.61 -8.27 8.16
C ALA A 43 -12.49 -9.10 7.51
N ILE A 44 -11.28 -8.57 7.34
CA ILE A 44 -10.16 -9.34 6.80
C ILE A 44 -9.78 -10.44 7.80
N GLU A 45 -9.95 -11.68 7.41
CA GLU A 45 -9.58 -12.85 8.22
C GLU A 45 -8.21 -13.40 7.77
N GLY A 46 -7.49 -14.02 8.70
CA GLY A 46 -6.21 -14.67 8.46
C GLY A 46 -5.03 -13.96 9.12
N ASN A 47 -3.89 -14.64 9.14
CA ASN A 47 -2.62 -14.11 9.62
C ASN A 47 -1.79 -13.68 8.41
N TYR A 48 -1.34 -12.43 8.41
CA TYR A 48 -0.50 -11.87 7.36
C TYR A 48 0.84 -11.43 7.96
N ASP A 49 1.92 -11.73 7.26
CA ASP A 49 3.25 -11.27 7.66
C ASP A 49 3.36 -9.75 7.52
N PHE A 50 2.70 -9.19 6.51
CA PHE A 50 2.56 -7.76 6.29
C PHE A 50 1.40 -7.44 5.34
N VAL A 51 1.01 -6.17 5.34
CA VAL A 51 -0.05 -5.64 4.47
C VAL A 51 0.47 -4.42 3.72
N ILE A 52 0.32 -4.40 2.40
CA ILE A 52 0.57 -3.21 1.58
C ILE A 52 -0.76 -2.63 1.14
N MET A 53 -0.95 -1.35 1.42
CA MET A 53 -2.14 -0.59 1.02
C MET A 53 -1.77 0.37 -0.10
N PHE A 54 -2.67 0.55 -1.06
CA PHE A 54 -2.52 1.52 -2.13
C PHE A 54 -3.68 2.50 -2.16
N GLY A 55 -3.36 3.78 -2.29
CA GLY A 55 -4.32 4.84 -2.52
C GLY A 55 -3.84 5.80 -3.60
N CYS A 56 -4.77 6.46 -4.30
CA CYS A 56 -4.42 7.43 -5.33
C CYS A 56 -4.27 8.83 -4.74
N ASP A 57 -3.20 9.51 -5.11
CA ASP A 57 -3.02 10.94 -4.87
C ASP A 57 -2.86 11.70 -6.19
N LYS A 58 -3.79 12.64 -6.42
CA LYS A 58 -3.80 13.46 -7.65
C LYS A 58 -2.63 14.44 -7.76
N SER A 59 -1.92 14.71 -6.66
CA SER A 59 -0.75 15.58 -6.64
C SER A 59 0.51 14.88 -7.14
N LEU A 60 0.55 13.55 -7.10
CA LEU A 60 1.66 12.76 -7.59
C LEU A 60 1.60 12.62 -9.12
N LYS A 61 2.76 12.61 -9.74
CA LYS A 61 2.89 12.40 -11.20
C LYS A 61 3.68 11.13 -11.47
N ASP A 62 4.99 11.18 -11.34
CA ASP A 62 5.89 10.08 -11.71
C ASP A 62 6.52 9.39 -10.50
N CYS A 63 6.03 9.66 -9.30
CA CYS A 63 6.56 9.11 -8.06
C CYS A 63 5.47 8.50 -7.18
N VAL A 64 5.86 7.66 -6.24
CA VAL A 64 5.01 7.16 -5.16
C VAL A 64 5.41 7.80 -3.84
N ARG A 65 4.47 7.84 -2.88
CA ARG A 65 4.75 8.34 -1.53
C ARG A 65 4.39 7.28 -0.50
N LEU A 66 5.37 6.93 0.33
CA LEU A 66 5.19 5.99 1.43
C LEU A 66 4.79 6.74 2.69
N GLU A 67 3.75 6.28 3.33
CA GLU A 67 3.28 6.80 4.62
C GLU A 67 3.88 5.95 5.74
N CYS A 68 4.55 6.59 6.70
CA CYS A 68 5.16 5.88 7.84
C CYS A 68 4.21 5.72 9.01
N PHE A 69 3.15 6.51 9.07
CA PHE A 69 2.22 6.52 10.20
C PHE A 69 0.86 7.08 9.79
N ALA A 70 -0.14 6.78 10.60
CA ALA A 70 -1.44 7.42 10.61
C ALA A 70 -1.67 8.11 11.96
N GLU A 71 -2.49 9.14 11.98
CA GLU A 71 -2.84 9.87 13.20
C GLU A 71 -4.36 10.03 13.31
N LYS A 72 -4.89 9.73 14.49
CA LYS A 72 -6.30 9.89 14.79
C LYS A 72 -6.48 10.33 16.24
N ASP A 73 -7.28 11.35 16.47
CA ASP A 73 -7.60 11.92 17.79
C ASP A 73 -6.33 12.26 18.61
N GLY A 74 -5.28 12.75 17.93
CA GLY A 74 -4.00 13.09 18.54
C GLY A 74 -3.11 11.90 18.90
N VAL A 75 -3.50 10.69 18.53
CA VAL A 75 -2.72 9.47 18.72
C VAL A 75 -2.05 9.10 17.40
N LYS A 76 -0.74 8.87 17.44
CA LYS A 76 0.06 8.44 16.28
C LYS A 76 0.23 6.92 16.32
N CYS A 77 0.02 6.27 15.20
CA CYS A 77 0.28 4.85 15.00
C CYS A 77 1.26 4.68 13.84
N GLU A 78 2.40 4.06 14.10
CA GLU A 78 3.47 3.93 13.12
C GLU A 78 3.53 2.52 12.54
N THR A 79 4.00 2.43 11.28
CA THR A 79 4.37 1.12 10.73
C THR A 79 5.63 0.59 11.41
N CYS A 80 5.66 -0.70 11.62
CA CYS A 80 6.87 -1.40 12.07
C CYS A 80 7.69 -1.97 10.90
N LEU A 81 7.24 -1.82 9.68
CA LEU A 81 7.97 -2.24 8.49
C LEU A 81 9.13 -1.28 8.20
N ASP A 82 10.22 -1.81 7.69
CA ASP A 82 11.38 -1.00 7.29
C ASP A 82 11.08 -0.20 6.02
N VAL A 83 10.53 1.01 6.21
CA VAL A 83 10.17 1.92 5.11
C VAL A 83 11.40 2.34 4.31
N LYS A 84 12.57 2.46 4.95
CA LYS A 84 13.81 2.80 4.25
C LYS A 84 14.20 1.71 3.27
N MET A 85 14.15 0.46 3.68
CA MET A 85 14.41 -0.68 2.80
C MET A 85 13.38 -0.75 1.66
N LEU A 86 12.11 -0.41 1.92
CA LEU A 86 11.08 -0.32 0.88
C LEU A 86 11.39 0.75 -0.16
N THR A 87 11.85 1.94 0.27
CA THR A 87 12.24 3.01 -0.66
C THR A 87 13.47 2.63 -1.49
N GLU A 88 14.46 1.97 -0.89
CA GLU A 88 15.63 1.46 -1.60
C GLU A 88 15.24 0.42 -2.66
N THR A 89 14.30 -0.47 -2.34
CA THR A 89 13.77 -1.46 -3.29
C THR A 89 13.02 -0.80 -4.43
N LEU A 90 12.13 0.16 -4.16
CA LEU A 90 11.44 0.93 -5.18
C LEU A 90 12.41 1.66 -6.10
N SER A 91 13.44 2.30 -5.54
CA SER A 91 14.47 3.02 -6.30
C SER A 91 15.27 2.08 -7.20
N ARG A 92 15.64 0.89 -6.70
CA ARG A 92 16.31 -0.14 -7.48
C ARG A 92 15.49 -0.58 -8.68
N ASP A 93 14.17 -0.69 -8.51
CA ASP A 93 13.25 -1.07 -9.57
C ASP A 93 12.86 0.13 -10.47
N GLY A 94 13.49 1.28 -10.24
CA GLY A 94 13.34 2.49 -11.06
C GLY A 94 12.05 3.25 -10.77
N VAL A 95 11.44 3.06 -9.60
CA VAL A 95 10.27 3.82 -9.14
C VAL A 95 10.74 5.00 -8.28
N GLU A 96 10.50 6.22 -8.77
CA GLU A 96 10.72 7.43 -7.97
C GLU A 96 9.81 7.41 -6.74
N ASN A 97 10.38 7.70 -5.57
CA ASN A 97 9.62 7.59 -4.33
C ASN A 97 10.06 8.62 -3.29
N VAL A 98 9.14 8.96 -2.40
CA VAL A 98 9.38 9.84 -1.26
C VAL A 98 8.72 9.25 0.00
N ILE A 99 9.26 9.57 1.16
CA ILE A 99 8.66 9.26 2.46
C ILE A 99 7.88 10.48 2.93
N SER A 100 6.64 10.27 3.38
CA SER A 100 5.82 11.32 3.94
C SER A 100 6.28 11.69 5.35
N GLU A 101 6.46 12.98 5.60
CA GLU A 101 6.80 13.52 6.92
C GLU A 101 5.56 13.88 7.76
N THR A 102 4.40 13.90 7.10
CA THR A 102 3.11 14.23 7.73
C THR A 102 2.10 13.11 7.47
N PRO A 103 1.13 12.88 8.36
CA PRO A 103 0.13 11.86 8.13
C PRO A 103 -0.70 12.20 6.90
N THR A 104 -1.07 11.18 6.15
CA THR A 104 -2.05 11.35 5.07
C THR A 104 -3.39 11.83 5.65
N GLN A 105 -4.26 12.33 4.81
CA GLN A 105 -5.52 12.94 5.25
C GLN A 105 -6.72 12.11 4.80
N TYR A 106 -7.87 12.43 5.40
CA TYR A 106 -9.16 11.87 5.03
C TYR A 106 -9.22 10.33 5.12
N LEU A 107 -9.86 9.74 4.13
CA LEU A 107 -10.15 8.31 4.10
C LEU A 107 -8.90 7.42 4.08
N CYS A 108 -7.82 7.88 3.44
CA CYS A 108 -6.56 7.13 3.42
C CYS A 108 -5.94 7.02 4.81
N ASN A 109 -5.96 8.10 5.58
CA ASN A 109 -5.49 8.07 6.96
C ASN A 109 -6.35 7.14 7.83
N GLU A 110 -7.66 7.22 7.69
CA GLU A 110 -8.61 6.38 8.43
C GLU A 110 -8.37 4.88 8.11
N ALA A 111 -8.27 4.54 6.83
CA ALA A 111 -7.97 3.18 6.40
C ALA A 111 -6.62 2.69 6.94
N TYR A 112 -5.59 3.52 6.85
CA TYR A 112 -4.26 3.18 7.31
C TYR A 112 -4.21 3.01 8.84
N TRP A 113 -4.92 3.87 9.58
CA TRP A 113 -5.06 3.76 11.02
C TRP A 113 -5.62 2.39 11.43
N TYR A 114 -6.74 1.98 10.85
CA TYR A 114 -7.33 0.67 11.18
C TYR A 114 -6.46 -0.50 10.78
N ALA A 115 -5.75 -0.40 9.66
CA ALA A 115 -4.83 -1.44 9.23
C ALA A 115 -3.64 -1.58 10.20
N LEU A 116 -3.03 -0.47 10.62
CA LEU A 116 -1.95 -0.48 11.61
C LEU A 116 -2.38 -1.09 12.93
N GLN A 117 -3.59 -0.78 13.39
CA GLN A 117 -4.15 -1.39 14.61
C GLN A 117 -4.38 -2.89 14.45
N LYS A 118 -5.02 -3.29 13.37
CA LYS A 118 -5.41 -4.69 13.14
C LYS A 118 -4.23 -5.61 12.91
N PHE A 119 -3.21 -5.14 12.21
CA PHE A 119 -2.05 -5.94 11.82
C PHE A 119 -0.80 -5.63 12.66
N ASP A 120 -0.97 -5.10 13.88
CA ASP A 120 0.11 -4.82 14.83
C ASP A 120 1.27 -4.02 14.21
N GLY A 121 0.95 -2.97 13.47
CA GLY A 121 1.92 -2.13 12.77
C GLY A 121 2.51 -2.75 11.49
N LYS A 122 2.19 -3.98 11.13
CA LYS A 122 2.70 -4.66 9.93
C LYS A 122 1.98 -4.22 8.65
N ALA A 123 1.72 -2.95 8.51
CA ALA A 123 1.09 -2.37 7.34
C ALA A 123 1.89 -1.17 6.84
N VAL A 124 1.93 -0.97 5.54
CA VAL A 124 2.45 0.24 4.89
C VAL A 124 1.44 0.77 3.90
N PHE A 125 1.28 2.09 3.84
CA PHE A 125 0.42 2.74 2.86
C PHE A 125 1.28 3.45 1.82
N ILE A 126 1.01 3.16 0.55
CA ILE A 126 1.71 3.73 -0.59
C ILE A 126 0.71 4.52 -1.44
N HIS A 127 0.88 5.83 -1.50
CA HIS A 127 0.17 6.66 -2.45
C HIS A 127 0.81 6.52 -3.84
N ILE A 128 -0.04 6.28 -4.83
CA ILE A 128 0.34 6.18 -6.24
C ILE A 128 -0.32 7.33 -7.03
N PRO A 129 0.22 7.72 -8.19
CA PRO A 129 -0.41 8.68 -9.05
C PRO A 129 -1.81 8.25 -9.51
N THR A 130 -2.62 9.18 -9.98
CA THR A 130 -3.89 8.85 -10.64
C THR A 130 -3.64 8.30 -12.04
N LEU A 131 -4.63 7.60 -12.61
CA LEU A 131 -4.55 6.99 -13.96
C LEU A 131 -4.09 7.95 -15.07
N LYS A 132 -4.33 9.25 -14.91
CA LYS A 132 -3.88 10.26 -15.88
C LYS A 132 -2.36 10.44 -15.90
N ASN A 133 -1.71 10.08 -14.81
CA ASN A 133 -0.28 10.24 -14.58
C ASN A 133 0.46 8.89 -14.53
N ILE A 134 -0.20 7.82 -14.92
CA ILE A 134 0.36 6.47 -14.94
C ILE A 134 0.46 6.01 -16.39
N ASP A 135 1.65 5.61 -16.80
CA ASP A 135 1.93 4.97 -18.07
C ASP A 135 2.27 3.47 -17.91
N GLU A 136 2.45 2.79 -19.01
CA GLU A 136 2.81 1.37 -19.03
C GLU A 136 4.17 1.10 -18.37
N ASN A 137 5.11 2.05 -18.47
CA ASN A 137 6.42 1.95 -17.84
C ASN A 137 6.30 1.97 -16.31
N PHE A 138 5.51 2.90 -15.75
CA PHE A 138 5.22 2.94 -14.32
C PHE A 138 4.57 1.63 -13.83
N ILE A 139 3.59 1.13 -14.57
CA ILE A 139 2.92 -0.15 -14.25
C ILE A 139 3.93 -1.30 -14.23
N SER A 140 4.81 -1.37 -15.23
CA SER A 140 5.85 -2.41 -15.32
C SER A 140 6.77 -2.38 -14.11
N LYS A 141 7.29 -1.20 -13.74
CA LYS A 141 8.14 -1.00 -12.56
C LYS A 141 7.45 -1.39 -11.25
N MET A 142 6.19 -1.00 -11.07
CA MET A 142 5.42 -1.38 -9.90
C MET A 142 5.12 -2.88 -9.82
N LYS A 143 5.04 -3.56 -10.96
CA LYS A 143 4.94 -5.03 -11.00
C LYS A 143 6.24 -5.69 -10.52
N GLU A 144 7.39 -5.16 -10.93
CA GLU A 144 8.69 -5.65 -10.46
C GLU A 144 8.85 -5.48 -8.95
N PHE A 145 8.61 -4.29 -8.42
CA PHE A 145 8.62 -4.04 -6.97
C PHE A 145 7.80 -5.06 -6.19
N LYS A 146 6.59 -5.34 -6.64
CA LYS A 146 5.71 -6.33 -6.03
C LYS A 146 6.27 -7.74 -6.06
N ASN A 147 7.05 -8.08 -7.08
CA ASN A 147 7.62 -9.41 -7.24
C ASN A 147 8.86 -9.63 -6.38
N TYR A 148 9.77 -8.66 -6.31
CA TYR A 148 11.06 -8.79 -5.64
C TYR A 148 11.01 -8.40 -4.16
N GLY A 149 10.29 -7.35 -3.80
CA GLY A 149 10.19 -6.88 -2.42
C GLY A 149 9.62 -7.90 -1.44
N ILE A 150 8.89 -8.89 -1.96
CA ILE A 150 8.29 -9.97 -1.18
C ILE A 150 9.21 -11.19 -1.08
N LEU A 151 10.02 -11.46 -2.11
CA LEU A 151 10.82 -12.69 -2.22
C LEU A 151 12.19 -12.59 -1.55
N ASP A 152 12.78 -11.41 -1.44
CA ASP A 152 14.14 -11.23 -0.92
C ASP A 152 14.20 -10.99 0.61
N GLY A 153 13.08 -11.12 1.32
CA GLY A 153 13.02 -10.92 2.76
C GLY A 153 13.10 -9.44 3.19
N THR A 154 12.84 -8.51 2.26
CA THR A 154 12.80 -7.06 2.50
C THR A 154 11.81 -6.69 3.62
N PHE A 155 10.76 -7.49 3.77
CA PHE A 155 9.78 -7.33 4.84
C PHE A 155 10.16 -8.17 6.06
N LYS A 156 11.16 -7.76 6.83
CA LYS A 156 11.40 -8.35 8.13
C LYS A 156 10.36 -7.86 9.11
N SER A 157 9.61 -8.79 9.69
CA SER A 157 8.66 -8.48 10.74
C SER A 157 9.37 -7.85 11.93
N CYS A 158 8.71 -6.90 12.57
CA CYS A 158 9.11 -6.40 13.88
C CYS A 158 9.22 -7.58 14.88
N ARG A 159 10.34 -7.69 15.52
CA ARG A 159 10.50 -8.53 16.70
C ARG A 159 10.20 -7.73 17.95
#